data_ea9cd6c4425ffd02556c18b2aeec2a9d
#
_entry.id   ea9cd6c4425ffd02556c18b2aeec2a9d
#
_cell.length_a   1.000
_cell.length_b   1.000
_cell.length_c   1.000
_cell.angle_alpha   90.00
_cell.angle_beta   90.00
_cell.angle_gamma   90.00
#
_symmetry.space_group_name_H-M   'P 1'
#
loop_
_entity.id
_entity.type
_entity.pdbx_description
1 polymer ?
#
loop_
_entity_poly.entity_id
_entity_poly.type
_entity_poly.pdbx_seq_one_letter_code
_entity_poly.pdbx_strand_id
1 'polypeptide(L)'
;MAKYDKYICTELKKRHMLPGPTPEARDKLAAEGKRMSMEHVLWIDDEVIPGAYYGESTWIWPPSYPNQISWAELAKRTSNPTPMFPHAHDFPELLSWWGTDPDHPEDTNSMGMIMEDETIPLDKSWVAYIPAGMIHMPTRGTGGKVTTRTVCHWTSGPGVYTREKDHPAEEKSTKKPEPQKKATKPGEFRNAKYFVYGYKPNVKRPAYMRETDPRYWRGMAYIDLTIIPDAEFGCDTRWLLPGDKSKAGQLMMDEHTLSHGTSIVFNAMNYDDITDLCAEVELWIGGEKHIINKSFGAYIPPNVKQGPMIIRNVTKQIFYMMSYPIGKGIEKYRGGR
;
A
#
# COMPACT_ATOMS: atom_id res chain seq x y z
N MET A 1 -11.55 10.63 24.52
CA MET A 1 -10.72 9.91 23.54
C MET A 1 -10.04 8.78 24.27
N ALA A 2 -10.13 7.55 23.76
CA ALA A 2 -9.45 6.41 24.37
C ALA A 2 -7.92 6.59 24.22
N LYS A 3 -7.15 5.95 25.09
CA LYS A 3 -5.69 6.12 25.16
C LYS A 3 -5.00 5.75 23.83
N TYR A 4 -5.56 4.78 23.12
CA TYR A 4 -4.97 4.21 21.91
C TYR A 4 -5.60 4.73 20.61
N ASP A 5 -6.62 5.62 20.65
CA ASP A 5 -7.21 6.25 19.45
C ASP A 5 -6.15 6.94 18.57
N LYS A 6 -5.11 7.50 19.18
CA LYS A 6 -4.01 8.19 18.48
C LYS A 6 -3.18 7.28 17.55
N TYR A 7 -3.33 5.96 17.66
CA TYR A 7 -2.65 4.98 16.82
C TYR A 7 -3.47 4.52 15.61
N ILE A 8 -4.64 5.14 15.41
CA ILE A 8 -5.54 4.86 14.29
C ILE A 8 -5.77 6.13 13.49
N CYS A 9 -5.61 6.05 12.17
CA CYS A 9 -5.84 7.13 11.24
C CYS A 9 -6.89 6.71 10.19
N THR A 10 -8.03 7.41 10.16
CA THR A 10 -9.15 7.16 9.23
C THR A 10 -9.34 8.28 8.21
N GLU A 11 -8.44 9.25 8.20
CA GLU A 11 -8.53 10.44 7.36
C GLU A 11 -7.22 10.72 6.68
N LEU A 12 -7.28 11.28 5.48
CA LEU A 12 -6.10 11.74 4.78
C LEU A 12 -5.52 12.98 5.46
N LYS A 13 -4.48 12.76 6.25
CA LYS A 13 -3.66 13.83 6.83
C LYS A 13 -2.68 14.37 5.77
N LYS A 14 -1.87 15.35 6.09
CA LYS A 14 -0.76 15.86 5.27
C LYS A 14 -1.08 16.05 3.77
N ARG A 15 -2.29 16.52 3.45
CA ARG A 15 -2.73 16.76 2.06
C ARG A 15 -1.77 17.66 1.28
N HIS A 16 -1.03 18.53 1.97
CA HIS A 16 -0.01 19.42 1.40
C HIS A 16 1.25 18.71 0.90
N MET A 17 1.50 17.49 1.40
CA MET A 17 2.65 16.65 0.98
C MET A 17 2.37 15.86 -0.29
N LEU A 18 1.12 15.76 -0.71
CA LEU A 18 0.74 14.94 -1.85
C LEU A 18 1.29 15.46 -3.18
N PRO A 19 1.72 14.58 -4.09
CA PRO A 19 2.16 14.98 -5.41
C PRO A 19 1.02 15.61 -6.22
N GLY A 20 1.31 16.64 -7.02
CA GLY A 20 0.35 17.28 -7.90
C GLY A 20 -0.27 18.56 -7.33
N PRO A 21 -1.58 18.82 -7.51
CA PRO A 21 -2.20 20.08 -7.12
C PRO A 21 -2.18 20.35 -5.63
N THR A 22 -2.19 21.63 -5.25
CA THR A 22 -2.37 22.04 -3.85
C THR A 22 -3.72 21.55 -3.29
N PRO A 23 -3.89 21.48 -1.96
CA PRO A 23 -5.17 21.10 -1.35
C PRO A 23 -6.36 21.93 -1.88
N GLU A 24 -6.18 23.24 -2.03
CA GLU A 24 -7.22 24.17 -2.51
C GLU A 24 -7.59 23.88 -3.98
N ALA A 25 -6.60 23.57 -4.81
CA ALA A 25 -6.85 23.20 -6.21
C ALA A 25 -7.57 21.84 -6.32
N ARG A 26 -7.28 20.91 -5.44
CA ARG A 26 -8.01 19.63 -5.34
C ARG A 26 -9.46 19.84 -4.91
N ASP A 27 -9.70 20.70 -3.91
CA ASP A 27 -11.06 21.02 -3.44
C ASP A 27 -11.87 21.69 -4.52
N LYS A 28 -11.25 22.58 -5.31
CA LYS A 28 -11.90 23.20 -6.48
C LYS A 28 -12.28 22.17 -7.55
N LEU A 29 -11.38 21.24 -7.87
CA LEU A 29 -11.68 20.14 -8.81
C LEU A 29 -12.84 19.29 -8.32
N ALA A 30 -12.85 18.93 -7.03
CA ALA A 30 -13.93 18.16 -6.43
C ALA A 30 -15.27 18.92 -6.49
N ALA A 31 -15.28 20.23 -6.21
CA ALA A 31 -16.46 21.08 -6.33
C ALA A 31 -16.98 21.19 -7.77
N GLU A 32 -16.11 21.08 -8.77
CA GLU A 32 -16.47 21.01 -10.20
C GLU A 32 -16.94 19.59 -10.62
N GLY A 33 -17.05 18.64 -9.69
CA GLY A 33 -17.34 17.23 -9.98
C GLY A 33 -16.24 16.54 -10.78
N LYS A 34 -15.01 17.09 -10.77
CA LYS A 34 -13.85 16.51 -11.42
C LYS A 34 -13.05 15.63 -10.47
N ARG A 35 -12.44 14.61 -11.01
CA ARG A 35 -11.65 13.64 -10.28
C ARG A 35 -10.25 13.53 -10.84
N MET A 36 -9.27 13.42 -9.96
CA MET A 36 -7.91 13.09 -10.39
C MET A 36 -7.81 11.61 -10.78
N SER A 37 -6.90 11.27 -11.67
CA SER A 37 -6.63 9.86 -12.01
C SER A 37 -6.01 9.07 -10.84
N MET A 38 -5.53 9.77 -9.83
CA MET A 38 -4.93 9.20 -8.62
C MET A 38 -5.44 9.96 -7.41
N GLU A 39 -6.02 9.24 -6.46
CA GLU A 39 -6.57 9.80 -5.21
C GLU A 39 -5.95 9.10 -4.01
N HIS A 40 -5.32 9.86 -3.13
CA HIS A 40 -4.81 9.33 -1.88
C HIS A 40 -5.94 9.15 -0.88
N VAL A 41 -5.91 8.01 -0.19
CA VAL A 41 -6.89 7.65 0.85
C VAL A 41 -6.31 7.87 2.23
N LEU A 42 -5.06 7.47 2.43
CA LEU A 42 -4.37 7.53 3.73
C LEU A 42 -2.93 8.00 3.54
N TRP A 43 -2.45 8.70 4.58
CA TRP A 43 -1.04 9.00 4.78
C TRP A 43 -0.73 8.81 6.26
N ILE A 44 0.26 7.98 6.57
CA ILE A 44 0.70 7.68 7.92
C ILE A 44 2.22 7.85 7.98
N ASP A 45 2.68 8.49 9.00
CA ASP A 45 4.09 8.59 9.39
C ASP A 45 4.18 8.92 10.89
N ASP A 46 5.38 9.12 11.41
CA ASP A 46 5.62 9.41 12.83
C ASP A 46 4.96 10.71 13.33
N GLU A 47 4.69 11.68 12.45
CA GLU A 47 3.96 12.90 12.83
C GLU A 47 2.44 12.69 12.87
N VAL A 48 1.91 11.77 12.08
CA VAL A 48 0.49 11.44 12.04
C VAL A 48 0.13 10.47 13.15
N ILE A 49 0.94 9.44 13.33
CA ILE A 49 0.80 8.42 14.38
C ILE A 49 2.18 8.26 15.05
N PRO A 50 2.31 8.60 16.33
CA PRO A 50 3.60 8.52 17.02
C PRO A 50 4.29 7.16 16.92
N GLY A 51 5.52 7.15 16.39
CA GLY A 51 6.33 5.96 16.21
C GLY A 51 6.03 5.16 14.94
N ALA A 52 5.06 5.58 14.13
CA ALA A 52 4.67 4.83 12.94
C ALA A 52 5.74 4.83 11.87
N TYR A 53 5.76 3.74 11.11
CA TYR A 53 6.44 3.70 9.82
C TYR A 53 5.66 4.54 8.80
N TYR A 54 6.37 5.07 7.80
CA TYR A 54 5.72 5.72 6.68
C TYR A 54 4.86 4.72 5.91
N GLY A 55 3.68 5.17 5.52
CA GLY A 55 2.80 4.43 4.63
C GLY A 55 1.74 5.33 4.01
N GLU A 56 1.42 5.07 2.76
CA GLU A 56 0.33 5.72 2.05
C GLU A 56 -0.52 4.72 1.28
N SER A 57 -1.75 5.07 1.05
CA SER A 57 -2.67 4.32 0.24
C SER A 57 -3.31 5.22 -0.80
N THR A 58 -3.32 4.75 -2.03
CA THR A 58 -3.70 5.54 -3.19
C THR A 58 -4.57 4.73 -4.12
N TRP A 59 -5.69 5.31 -4.56
CA TRP A 59 -6.49 4.79 -5.65
C TRP A 59 -6.01 5.32 -6.99
N ILE A 60 -5.96 4.46 -7.98
CA ILE A 60 -5.67 4.83 -9.37
C ILE A 60 -6.88 4.44 -10.20
N TRP A 61 -7.60 5.44 -10.63
CA TRP A 61 -8.81 5.27 -11.42
C TRP A 61 -8.50 4.84 -12.84
N PRO A 62 -9.26 3.89 -13.42
CA PRO A 62 -9.11 3.53 -14.83
C PRO A 62 -9.47 4.74 -15.70
N PRO A 63 -8.83 4.92 -16.86
CA PRO A 63 -9.09 6.07 -17.75
C PRO A 63 -10.56 6.19 -18.19
N SER A 64 -11.30 5.07 -18.20
CA SER A 64 -12.74 5.04 -18.50
C SER A 64 -13.63 5.54 -17.38
N TYR A 65 -13.08 5.76 -16.16
CA TYR A 65 -13.89 6.24 -15.05
C TYR A 65 -14.31 7.71 -15.29
N PRO A 66 -15.57 8.05 -15.06
CA PRO A 66 -16.12 9.36 -15.47
C PRO A 66 -15.47 10.53 -14.74
N ASN A 67 -15.50 11.70 -15.42
CA ASN A 67 -15.11 12.99 -14.86
C ASN A 67 -13.63 13.14 -14.47
N GLN A 68 -12.75 12.27 -14.96
CA GLN A 68 -11.32 12.42 -14.71
C GLN A 68 -10.74 13.61 -15.47
N ILE A 69 -9.86 14.35 -14.78
CA ILE A 69 -9.02 15.36 -15.42
C ILE A 69 -7.72 14.70 -15.88
N SER A 70 -7.33 14.97 -17.12
CA SER A 70 -6.04 14.49 -17.64
C SER A 70 -4.86 15.22 -16.98
N TRP A 71 -3.71 14.57 -16.91
CA TRP A 71 -2.48 15.23 -16.43
C TRP A 71 -2.12 16.47 -17.24
N ALA A 72 -2.35 16.46 -18.55
CA ALA A 72 -2.11 17.62 -19.42
C ALA A 72 -3.03 18.80 -19.09
N GLU A 73 -4.28 18.54 -18.76
CA GLU A 73 -5.22 19.57 -18.32
C GLU A 73 -4.91 20.02 -16.89
N LEU A 74 -4.55 19.11 -16.00
CA LEU A 74 -4.12 19.41 -14.65
C LEU A 74 -2.87 20.32 -14.67
N ALA A 75 -1.89 20.00 -15.49
CA ALA A 75 -0.67 20.82 -15.66
C ALA A 75 -0.95 22.24 -16.14
N LYS A 76 -2.00 22.45 -16.93
CA LYS A 76 -2.44 23.80 -17.34
C LYS A 76 -3.11 24.58 -16.21
N ARG A 77 -3.71 23.88 -15.24
CA ARG A 77 -4.46 24.49 -14.13
C ARG A 77 -3.60 24.70 -12.87
N THR A 78 -2.46 24.05 -12.82
CA THR A 78 -1.55 24.11 -11.66
C THR A 78 -0.17 24.60 -12.11
N SER A 79 0.36 25.57 -11.40
CA SER A 79 1.64 26.22 -11.75
C SER A 79 2.86 25.30 -11.62
N ASN A 80 2.72 24.10 -11.04
CA ASN A 80 3.84 23.16 -10.91
C ASN A 80 3.34 21.74 -10.58
N PRO A 81 2.96 20.92 -11.57
CA PRO A 81 2.82 19.48 -11.31
C PRO A 81 4.21 18.92 -11.08
N THR A 82 4.51 18.51 -9.85
CA THR A 82 5.77 17.83 -9.57
C THR A 82 5.75 16.49 -10.32
N PRO A 83 6.58 16.30 -11.35
CA PRO A 83 6.66 15.02 -12.03
C PRO A 83 7.22 13.98 -11.06
N MET A 84 6.77 12.74 -11.18
CA MET A 84 7.44 11.61 -10.54
C MET A 84 8.67 11.24 -11.36
N PHE A 85 9.81 11.18 -10.72
CA PHE A 85 11.07 10.77 -11.32
C PHE A 85 11.53 9.44 -10.72
N PRO A 86 12.35 8.66 -11.43
CA PRO A 86 13.10 7.58 -10.81
C PRO A 86 13.90 8.13 -9.64
N HIS A 87 13.76 7.50 -8.47
CA HIS A 87 14.35 7.96 -7.23
C HIS A 87 14.78 6.79 -6.35
N ALA A 88 15.54 7.05 -5.32
CA ALA A 88 15.94 6.09 -4.32
C ALA A 88 15.73 6.68 -2.93
N HIS A 89 15.50 5.81 -1.95
CA HIS A 89 15.42 6.16 -0.54
C HIS A 89 16.62 5.59 0.22
N ASP A 90 16.98 6.19 1.34
CA ASP A 90 17.98 5.68 2.29
C ASP A 90 17.42 4.58 3.23
N PHE A 91 16.18 4.17 3.01
CA PHE A 91 15.47 3.10 3.71
C PHE A 91 14.83 2.11 2.72
N PRO A 92 14.56 0.87 3.13
CA PRO A 92 13.84 -0.10 2.31
C PRO A 92 12.35 0.22 2.25
N GLU A 93 11.70 -0.18 1.17
CA GLU A 93 10.30 0.07 0.92
C GLU A 93 9.55 -1.22 0.56
N LEU A 94 8.30 -1.32 1.01
CA LEU A 94 7.31 -2.26 0.48
C LEU A 94 6.37 -1.48 -0.43
N LEU A 95 6.52 -1.66 -1.73
CA LEU A 95 5.65 -1.06 -2.73
C LEU A 95 4.70 -2.13 -3.27
N SER A 96 3.41 -1.84 -3.30
CA SER A 96 2.42 -2.83 -3.72
C SER A 96 1.36 -2.24 -4.64
N TRP A 97 0.82 -3.09 -5.50
CA TRP A 97 -0.19 -2.72 -6.48
C TRP A 97 -1.22 -3.83 -6.61
N TRP A 98 -2.49 -3.47 -6.47
CA TRP A 98 -3.56 -4.45 -6.34
C TRP A 98 -4.70 -4.15 -7.30
N GLY A 99 -5.15 -5.17 -8.00
CA GLY A 99 -6.39 -5.10 -8.74
C GLY A 99 -7.59 -5.00 -7.79
N THR A 100 -8.69 -4.44 -8.27
CA THR A 100 -9.89 -4.23 -7.47
C THR A 100 -11.11 -4.95 -8.03
N ASP A 101 -10.94 -5.73 -9.10
CA ASP A 101 -11.99 -6.57 -9.65
C ASP A 101 -12.19 -7.80 -8.74
N PRO A 102 -13.37 -7.98 -8.12
CA PRO A 102 -13.62 -9.09 -7.21
C PRO A 102 -13.58 -10.46 -7.89
N ASP A 103 -13.83 -10.52 -9.21
CA ASP A 103 -13.79 -11.75 -9.97
C ASP A 103 -12.38 -12.12 -10.43
N HIS A 104 -11.55 -11.10 -10.68
CA HIS A 104 -10.17 -11.22 -11.15
C HIS A 104 -9.19 -10.36 -10.35
N PRO A 105 -9.06 -10.63 -9.06
CA PRO A 105 -8.26 -9.80 -8.17
C PRO A 105 -6.76 -9.83 -8.45
N GLU A 106 -6.27 -10.88 -9.03
CA GLU A 106 -4.89 -11.03 -9.44
C GLU A 106 -4.48 -10.12 -10.60
N ASP A 107 -5.45 -9.62 -11.38
CA ASP A 107 -5.16 -8.82 -12.56
C ASP A 107 -5.12 -7.34 -12.23
N THR A 108 -4.10 -6.65 -12.71
CA THR A 108 -3.97 -5.19 -12.63
C THR A 108 -3.90 -4.58 -14.01
N ASN A 109 -3.81 -3.27 -14.06
CA ASN A 109 -3.42 -2.57 -15.28
C ASN A 109 -2.00 -2.96 -15.66
N SER A 110 -1.76 -3.17 -16.96
CA SER A 110 -0.40 -3.31 -17.44
C SER A 110 0.40 -2.07 -17.09
N MET A 111 1.45 -2.27 -16.33
CA MET A 111 2.39 -1.22 -15.92
C MET A 111 3.82 -1.77 -15.95
N GLY A 112 4.78 -0.94 -15.69
CA GLY A 112 6.15 -1.35 -15.46
C GLY A 112 6.67 -0.79 -14.14
N MET A 113 7.73 -1.38 -13.64
CA MET A 113 8.53 -0.84 -12.57
C MET A 113 9.96 -0.65 -13.08
N ILE A 114 10.43 0.58 -13.05
CA ILE A 114 11.86 0.85 -13.18
C ILE A 114 12.53 0.36 -11.91
N MET A 115 13.54 -0.49 -12.05
CA MET A 115 14.40 -0.96 -10.98
C MET A 115 15.83 -0.88 -11.49
N GLU A 116 16.58 0.13 -11.07
CA GLU A 116 17.88 0.47 -11.61
C GLU A 116 17.81 0.71 -13.14
N ASP A 117 18.51 -0.10 -13.91
CA ASP A 117 18.58 -0.04 -15.38
C ASP A 117 17.54 -0.96 -16.08
N GLU A 118 16.64 -1.58 -15.30
CA GLU A 118 15.63 -2.50 -15.82
C GLU A 118 14.22 -1.90 -15.75
N THR A 119 13.37 -2.21 -16.72
CA THR A 119 11.92 -1.99 -16.61
C THR A 119 11.21 -3.33 -16.59
N ILE A 120 10.72 -3.70 -15.43
CA ILE A 120 10.03 -4.96 -15.19
C ILE A 120 8.56 -4.79 -15.54
N PRO A 121 8.00 -5.55 -16.49
CA PRO A 121 6.58 -5.49 -16.82
C PRO A 121 5.75 -6.14 -15.71
N LEU A 122 4.67 -5.49 -15.32
CA LEU A 122 3.78 -5.89 -14.25
C LEU A 122 2.34 -5.88 -14.76
N ASP A 123 1.70 -7.03 -14.77
CA ASP A 123 0.32 -7.23 -15.24
C ASP A 123 -0.59 -7.90 -14.19
N LYS A 124 -0.04 -8.21 -13.04
CA LYS A 124 -0.73 -8.87 -11.91
C LYS A 124 -0.61 -8.06 -10.64
N SER A 125 -1.45 -8.36 -9.67
CA SER A 125 -1.29 -7.86 -8.29
C SER A 125 0.03 -8.33 -7.70
N TRP A 126 0.78 -7.43 -7.08
CA TRP A 126 2.13 -7.68 -6.60
C TRP A 126 2.47 -6.86 -5.35
N VAL A 127 3.47 -7.32 -4.64
CA VAL A 127 4.24 -6.53 -3.69
C VAL A 127 5.73 -6.66 -4.03
N ALA A 128 6.43 -5.56 -3.96
CA ALA A 128 7.88 -5.53 -4.10
C ALA A 128 8.52 -5.11 -2.78
N TYR A 129 9.60 -5.76 -2.42
CA TYR A 129 10.55 -5.25 -1.45
C TYR A 129 11.66 -4.51 -2.19
N ILE A 130 11.78 -3.22 -1.95
CA ILE A 130 12.78 -2.37 -2.58
C ILE A 130 13.87 -2.08 -1.56
N PRO A 131 15.10 -2.57 -1.76
CA PRO A 131 16.22 -2.30 -0.87
C PRO A 131 16.55 -0.80 -0.80
N ALA A 132 17.07 -0.36 0.34
CA ALA A 132 17.58 1.00 0.49
C ALA A 132 18.62 1.34 -0.59
N GLY A 133 18.53 2.52 -1.15
CA GLY A 133 19.42 3.03 -2.20
C GLY A 133 19.13 2.51 -3.62
N MET A 134 18.15 1.64 -3.81
CA MET A 134 17.76 1.14 -5.13
C MET A 134 16.90 2.15 -5.87
N ILE A 135 17.33 2.54 -7.07
CA ILE A 135 16.54 3.43 -7.94
C ILE A 135 15.30 2.69 -8.43
N HIS A 136 14.15 3.31 -8.24
CA HIS A 136 12.87 2.75 -8.65
C HIS A 136 11.85 3.82 -9.05
N MET A 137 10.87 3.43 -9.85
CA MET A 137 9.68 4.22 -10.16
C MET A 137 8.61 3.34 -10.84
N PRO A 138 7.36 3.35 -10.39
CA PRO A 138 6.28 2.77 -11.17
C PRO A 138 6.05 3.56 -12.46
N THR A 139 5.96 2.86 -13.59
CA THR A 139 5.67 3.46 -14.90
C THR A 139 4.29 3.05 -15.37
N ARG A 140 3.59 3.97 -16.01
CA ARG A 140 2.36 3.62 -16.73
C ARG A 140 2.73 2.78 -17.95
N GLY A 141 1.98 1.68 -18.12
CA GLY A 141 2.28 0.59 -19.02
C GLY A 141 2.82 0.93 -20.39
N THR A 142 3.80 0.15 -20.78
CA THR A 142 4.38 0.12 -22.11
C THR A 142 3.56 -0.83 -22.99
N GLY A 143 2.46 -0.36 -23.56
CA GLY A 143 1.80 -1.02 -24.70
C GLY A 143 0.81 -2.14 -24.41
N GLY A 144 0.33 -2.31 -23.20
CA GLY A 144 -0.83 -3.15 -22.88
C GLY A 144 -2.15 -2.42 -23.11
N LYS A 145 -3.24 -3.15 -23.34
CA LYS A 145 -4.58 -2.58 -23.23
C LYS A 145 -4.74 -2.04 -21.82
N VAL A 146 -5.00 -0.74 -21.70
CA VAL A 146 -5.35 -0.14 -20.41
C VAL A 146 -6.59 -0.85 -19.91
N THR A 147 -6.48 -1.60 -18.83
CA THR A 147 -7.63 -2.27 -18.25
C THR A 147 -8.55 -1.24 -17.61
N THR A 148 -9.82 -1.56 -17.49
CA THR A 148 -10.85 -0.71 -16.87
C THR A 148 -10.86 -0.85 -15.34
N ARG A 149 -9.78 -1.35 -14.73
CA ARG A 149 -9.71 -1.67 -13.30
C ARG A 149 -8.99 -0.60 -12.52
N THR A 150 -9.46 -0.38 -11.33
CA THR A 150 -8.82 0.49 -10.36
C THR A 150 -7.73 -0.30 -9.61
N VAL A 151 -6.69 0.40 -9.19
CA VAL A 151 -5.58 -0.18 -8.43
C VAL A 151 -5.41 0.59 -7.13
N CYS A 152 -5.23 -0.14 -6.05
CA CYS A 152 -4.85 0.42 -4.76
C CYS A 152 -3.35 0.19 -4.55
N HIS A 153 -2.67 1.18 -4.00
CA HIS A 153 -1.23 1.19 -3.78
C HIS A 153 -0.93 1.49 -2.33
N TRP A 154 0.02 0.77 -1.75
CA TRP A 154 0.51 1.00 -0.40
C TRP A 154 2.04 0.93 -0.39
N THR A 155 2.66 1.90 0.25
CA THR A 155 4.11 1.91 0.52
C THR A 155 4.34 1.90 2.01
N SER A 156 5.44 1.31 2.44
CA SER A 156 5.84 1.28 3.84
C SER A 156 7.35 1.38 3.96
N GLY A 157 7.79 2.33 4.78
CA GLY A 157 9.18 2.57 5.14
C GLY A 157 9.25 3.20 6.54
N PRO A 158 10.44 3.39 7.12
CA PRO A 158 10.55 3.90 8.50
C PRO A 158 10.41 5.42 8.62
N GLY A 159 9.68 5.86 9.64
CA GLY A 159 9.69 7.22 10.16
C GLY A 159 8.92 8.26 9.35
N VAL A 160 9.39 9.50 9.38
CA VAL A 160 8.80 10.62 8.64
C VAL A 160 9.31 10.60 7.21
N TYR A 161 8.38 10.57 6.27
CA TYR A 161 8.70 10.72 4.86
C TYR A 161 8.74 12.21 4.50
N THR A 162 9.86 12.64 3.92
CA THR A 162 9.99 13.95 3.27
C THR A 162 10.55 13.72 1.88
N ARG A 163 10.05 14.46 0.90
CA ARG A 163 10.56 14.37 -0.48
C ARG A 163 12.03 14.77 -0.61
N GLU A 164 12.53 15.53 0.34
CA GLU A 164 13.94 15.90 0.43
C GLU A 164 14.87 14.69 0.66
N LYS A 165 14.30 13.57 1.13
CA LYS A 165 15.01 12.29 1.25
C LYS A 165 15.01 11.47 -0.04
N ASP A 166 14.22 11.87 -1.03
CA ASP A 166 14.27 11.27 -2.35
C ASP A 166 15.54 11.74 -3.05
N HIS A 167 16.33 10.80 -3.49
CA HIS A 167 17.52 11.08 -4.27
C HIS A 167 17.17 10.93 -5.75
N PRO A 168 17.02 12.03 -6.53
CA PRO A 168 16.77 11.95 -7.95
C PRO A 168 17.87 11.13 -8.62
N ALA A 169 17.50 10.23 -9.52
CA ALA A 169 18.46 9.41 -10.25
C ALA A 169 19.45 10.27 -11.06
N GLU A 170 19.05 11.49 -11.41
CA GLU A 170 19.90 12.44 -12.16
C GLU A 170 21.13 12.92 -11.39
N GLU A 171 21.11 12.94 -10.05
CA GLU A 171 22.32 13.30 -9.26
C GLU A 171 23.40 12.21 -9.32
N LYS A 172 23.03 10.95 -9.59
CA LYS A 172 23.95 9.82 -9.69
C LYS A 172 24.36 9.48 -11.13
N SER A 173 23.68 10.03 -12.14
CA SER A 173 23.90 9.70 -13.55
C SER A 173 24.02 10.95 -14.40
N THR A 174 25.25 11.32 -14.77
CA THR A 174 25.54 12.27 -15.86
C THR A 174 25.27 11.66 -17.26
N LYS A 175 24.80 10.43 -17.33
CA LYS A 175 24.43 9.77 -18.58
C LYS A 175 22.91 9.81 -18.74
N LYS A 176 22.43 10.33 -19.88
CA LYS A 176 21.05 10.10 -20.31
C LYS A 176 20.75 8.61 -20.18
N PRO A 177 19.58 8.22 -19.62
CA PRO A 177 19.21 6.82 -19.57
C PRO A 177 19.30 6.27 -20.98
N GLU A 178 20.14 5.26 -21.18
CA GLU A 178 20.16 4.53 -22.45
C GLU A 178 18.76 3.95 -22.68
N PRO A 179 18.31 3.84 -23.95
CA PRO A 179 17.02 3.23 -24.23
C PRO A 179 17.00 1.85 -23.58
N GLN A 180 16.10 1.71 -22.59
CA GLN A 180 16.01 0.51 -21.77
C GLN A 180 15.86 -0.71 -22.68
N LYS A 181 16.74 -1.68 -22.53
CA LYS A 181 16.61 -2.97 -23.21
C LYS A 181 15.28 -3.56 -22.79
N LYS A 182 14.31 -3.65 -23.71
CA LYS A 182 13.11 -4.44 -23.49
C LYS A 182 13.55 -5.87 -23.30
N ALA A 183 13.44 -6.40 -22.10
CA ALA A 183 13.63 -7.83 -21.91
C ALA A 183 12.57 -8.58 -22.71
N THR A 184 13.00 -9.62 -23.38
CA THR A 184 12.16 -10.35 -24.33
C THR A 184 11.50 -11.57 -23.70
N LYS A 185 11.88 -11.96 -22.46
CA LYS A 185 11.34 -13.14 -21.79
C LYS A 185 11.15 -12.90 -20.28
N PRO A 186 10.03 -13.40 -19.69
CA PRO A 186 9.89 -13.46 -18.21
C PRO A 186 11.04 -14.28 -17.63
N GLY A 187 11.70 -13.75 -16.59
CA GLY A 187 12.83 -14.40 -15.92
C GLY A 187 14.21 -13.80 -16.26
N GLU A 188 14.31 -12.91 -17.24
CA GLU A 188 15.56 -12.23 -17.61
C GLU A 188 15.93 -11.02 -16.74
N PHE A 189 15.03 -10.61 -15.82
CA PHE A 189 15.25 -9.43 -15.00
C PHE A 189 15.95 -9.80 -13.69
N ARG A 190 17.11 -9.18 -13.42
CA ARG A 190 17.88 -9.37 -12.17
C ARG A 190 17.07 -9.00 -10.94
N ASN A 191 16.27 -7.94 -11.06
CA ASN A 191 15.50 -7.38 -9.96
C ASN A 191 14.11 -8.00 -9.80
N ALA A 192 13.71 -8.94 -10.68
CA ALA A 192 12.46 -9.68 -10.54
C ALA A 192 12.34 -10.46 -9.22
N LYS A 193 13.47 -10.82 -8.60
CA LYS A 193 13.55 -11.50 -7.30
C LYS A 193 12.94 -10.70 -6.14
N TYR A 194 12.77 -9.39 -6.30
CA TYR A 194 12.16 -8.52 -5.30
C TYR A 194 10.64 -8.44 -5.39
N PHE A 195 10.04 -9.06 -6.42
CA PHE A 195 8.60 -9.03 -6.64
C PHE A 195 7.94 -10.34 -6.24
N VAL A 196 6.87 -10.24 -5.49
CA VAL A 196 6.05 -11.39 -5.09
C VAL A 196 4.66 -11.25 -5.72
N TYR A 197 4.30 -12.24 -6.52
CA TYR A 197 3.02 -12.35 -7.20
C TYR A 197 2.23 -13.52 -6.60
N GLY A 198 1.01 -13.26 -6.22
CA GLY A 198 0.12 -14.28 -5.70
C GLY A 198 0.61 -14.91 -4.40
N TYR A 199 -0.25 -15.75 -3.87
CA TYR A 199 -0.01 -16.43 -2.61
C TYR A 199 0.83 -17.68 -2.83
N LYS A 200 1.93 -17.80 -2.10
CA LYS A 200 2.76 -19.01 -2.17
C LYS A 200 2.09 -20.12 -1.36
N PRO A 201 1.97 -21.34 -1.89
CA PRO A 201 1.54 -22.49 -1.10
C PRO A 201 2.53 -22.74 0.04
N ASN A 202 2.02 -23.20 1.17
CA ASN A 202 2.82 -23.56 2.36
C ASN A 202 3.51 -22.40 3.09
N VAL A 203 3.04 -21.17 2.93
CA VAL A 203 3.45 -20.06 3.78
C VAL A 203 3.09 -20.34 5.23
N LYS A 204 4.10 -20.39 6.11
CA LYS A 204 3.89 -20.57 7.53
C LYS A 204 3.72 -19.20 8.20
N ARG A 205 2.46 -18.83 8.42
CA ARG A 205 2.14 -17.60 9.15
C ARG A 205 2.47 -17.71 10.63
N PRO A 206 2.70 -16.58 11.31
CA PRO A 206 2.73 -16.52 12.77
C PRO A 206 1.46 -17.10 13.40
N ALA A 207 1.59 -17.77 14.54
CA ALA A 207 0.49 -18.52 15.18
C ALA A 207 -0.71 -17.61 15.59
N TYR A 208 -0.48 -16.31 15.79
CA TYR A 208 -1.54 -15.36 16.11
C TYR A 208 -2.37 -14.93 14.90
N MET A 209 -1.89 -15.18 13.69
CA MET A 209 -2.66 -14.90 12.46
C MET A 209 -3.56 -16.08 12.15
N ARG A 210 -4.84 -15.82 12.03
CA ARG A 210 -5.83 -16.85 11.72
C ARG A 210 -6.07 -16.99 10.23
N GLU A 211 -6.17 -18.23 9.80
CA GLU A 211 -6.80 -18.55 8.52
C GLU A 211 -8.30 -18.50 8.73
N THR A 212 -8.93 -17.52 8.13
CA THR A 212 -10.38 -17.40 8.10
C THR A 212 -10.96 -18.33 7.03
N ASP A 213 -12.26 -18.47 6.98
CA ASP A 213 -12.94 -19.27 5.97
C ASP A 213 -12.56 -18.76 4.55
N PRO A 214 -12.03 -19.62 3.66
CA PRO A 214 -11.57 -19.22 2.32
C PRO A 214 -12.68 -18.67 1.41
N ARG A 215 -13.95 -18.82 1.79
CA ARG A 215 -15.06 -18.14 1.12
C ARG A 215 -15.07 -16.63 1.32
N TYR A 216 -14.42 -16.14 2.38
CA TYR A 216 -14.46 -14.74 2.80
C TYR A 216 -13.10 -14.04 2.73
N TRP A 217 -12.07 -14.73 2.31
CA TRP A 217 -10.77 -14.11 2.10
C TRP A 217 -9.93 -14.84 1.06
N ARG A 218 -8.99 -14.13 0.46
CA ARG A 218 -7.93 -14.69 -0.37
C ARG A 218 -6.59 -14.09 0.04
N GLY A 219 -5.59 -14.95 0.24
CA GLY A 219 -4.21 -14.52 0.38
C GLY A 219 -3.70 -13.95 -0.95
N MET A 220 -3.03 -12.81 -0.91
CA MET A 220 -2.55 -12.13 -2.11
C MET A 220 -1.05 -12.28 -2.29
N ALA A 221 -0.27 -11.67 -1.40
CA ALA A 221 1.18 -11.84 -1.35
C ALA A 221 1.62 -11.90 0.10
N TYR A 222 2.73 -12.57 0.32
CA TYR A 222 3.35 -12.69 1.63
C TYR A 222 4.86 -12.57 1.46
N ILE A 223 5.48 -11.75 2.29
CA ILE A 223 6.94 -11.59 2.32
C ILE A 223 7.44 -11.94 3.71
N ASP A 224 8.38 -12.87 3.75
CA ASP A 224 9.24 -13.18 4.88
C ASP A 224 10.66 -13.52 4.37
N LEU A 225 11.55 -13.89 5.27
CA LEU A 225 12.94 -14.24 4.94
C LEU A 225 13.09 -15.50 4.09
N THR A 226 12.07 -16.36 4.01
CA THR A 226 12.07 -17.54 3.13
C THR A 226 11.76 -17.17 1.68
N ILE A 227 11.08 -16.04 1.47
CA ILE A 227 10.70 -15.52 0.16
C ILE A 227 11.74 -14.52 -0.35
N ILE A 228 12.12 -13.55 0.50
CA ILE A 228 13.16 -12.54 0.21
C ILE A 228 14.15 -12.53 1.37
N PRO A 229 15.27 -13.27 1.27
CA PRO A 229 16.19 -13.50 2.40
C PRO A 229 16.78 -12.26 3.05
N ASP A 230 16.96 -11.18 2.28
CA ASP A 230 17.55 -9.93 2.76
C ASP A 230 16.53 -8.85 3.12
N ALA A 231 15.22 -9.18 3.13
CA ALA A 231 14.19 -8.22 3.45
C ALA A 231 14.27 -7.79 4.93
N GLU A 232 14.14 -6.48 5.16
CA GLU A 232 14.03 -5.89 6.50
C GLU A 232 12.58 -5.70 6.94
N PHE A 233 11.64 -5.75 5.99
CA PHE A 233 10.19 -5.72 6.22
C PHE A 233 9.52 -6.90 5.55
N GLY A 234 8.59 -7.51 6.27
CA GLY A 234 7.65 -8.49 5.77
C GLY A 234 6.24 -7.95 5.68
N CYS A 235 5.38 -8.67 4.98
CA CYS A 235 3.96 -8.35 4.93
C CYS A 235 3.09 -9.59 4.72
N ASP A 236 1.83 -9.49 5.19
CA ASP A 236 0.71 -10.36 4.82
C ASP A 236 -0.37 -9.51 4.17
N THR A 237 -0.78 -9.87 2.98
CA THR A 237 -1.82 -9.16 2.25
C THR A 237 -2.96 -10.08 1.90
N ARG A 238 -4.19 -9.58 2.06
CA ARG A 238 -5.41 -10.36 1.83
C ARG A 238 -6.47 -9.51 1.18
N TRP A 239 -7.30 -10.17 0.43
CA TRP A 239 -8.60 -9.68 0.07
C TRP A 239 -9.64 -10.29 0.96
N LEU A 240 -10.45 -9.41 1.53
CA LEU A 240 -11.59 -9.79 2.32
C LEU A 240 -12.81 -9.68 1.40
N LEU A 241 -13.52 -10.78 1.27
CA LEU A 241 -14.62 -10.93 0.32
C LEU A 241 -15.96 -10.74 1.04
N PRO A 242 -16.99 -10.25 0.33
CA PRO A 242 -18.34 -10.17 0.88
C PRO A 242 -18.86 -11.53 1.34
N GLY A 243 -19.62 -11.55 2.43
CA GLY A 243 -20.39 -12.73 2.77
C GLY A 243 -20.67 -13.02 4.23
N ASP A 244 -19.74 -12.82 5.16
CA ASP A 244 -20.04 -13.14 6.56
C ASP A 244 -20.89 -12.05 7.21
N LYS A 245 -22.15 -12.42 7.51
CA LYS A 245 -23.12 -11.59 8.23
C LYS A 245 -23.35 -12.07 9.66
N SER A 246 -22.51 -13.00 10.16
CA SER A 246 -22.64 -13.49 11.53
C SER A 246 -22.29 -12.39 12.53
N LYS A 247 -22.94 -12.40 13.70
CA LYS A 247 -22.58 -11.49 14.80
C LYS A 247 -21.18 -11.77 15.35
N ALA A 248 -20.71 -13.00 15.23
CA ALA A 248 -19.37 -13.40 15.65
C ALA A 248 -18.29 -12.80 14.73
N GLY A 249 -18.58 -12.69 13.42
CA GLY A 249 -17.64 -12.24 12.41
C GLY A 249 -16.52 -13.25 12.14
N GLN A 250 -15.52 -12.80 11.37
CA GLN A 250 -14.31 -13.58 11.07
C GLN A 250 -13.16 -13.11 11.96
N LEU A 251 -12.64 -14.00 12.78
CA LEU A 251 -11.44 -13.74 13.57
C LEU A 251 -10.21 -13.83 12.67
N MET A 252 -9.55 -12.71 12.45
CA MET A 252 -8.36 -12.61 11.59
C MET A 252 -7.06 -12.73 12.39
N MET A 253 -7.07 -12.34 13.65
CA MET A 253 -5.90 -12.25 14.50
C MET A 253 -6.28 -12.49 15.95
N ASP A 254 -5.52 -13.35 16.64
CA ASP A 254 -5.62 -13.52 18.10
C ASP A 254 -4.93 -12.37 18.84
N GLU A 255 -5.23 -12.25 20.11
CA GLU A 255 -4.49 -11.37 21.01
C GLU A 255 -3.03 -11.82 21.15
N HIS A 256 -2.08 -10.90 20.97
CA HIS A 256 -0.66 -11.13 21.08
C HIS A 256 0.12 -9.84 21.36
N THR A 257 1.42 -9.97 21.58
CA THR A 257 2.34 -8.83 21.78
C THR A 257 3.62 -9.09 20.99
N LEU A 258 4.13 -8.08 20.29
CA LEU A 258 5.37 -8.16 19.52
C LEU A 258 6.41 -7.20 20.08
N SER A 259 7.69 -7.55 19.95
CA SER A 259 8.82 -6.71 20.35
C SER A 259 9.12 -5.58 19.37
N HIS A 260 8.40 -5.50 18.28
CA HIS A 260 8.52 -4.49 17.22
C HIS A 260 7.16 -3.89 16.88
N GLY A 261 7.16 -2.75 16.22
CA GLY A 261 5.94 -2.11 15.74
C GLY A 261 5.31 -2.87 14.56
N THR A 262 4.02 -2.69 14.39
CA THR A 262 3.23 -3.30 13.29
C THR A 262 2.34 -2.25 12.66
N SER A 263 2.38 -2.14 11.34
CA SER A 263 1.43 -1.34 10.58
C SER A 263 0.33 -2.23 10.01
N ILE A 264 -0.91 -1.79 10.15
CA ILE A 264 -2.10 -2.46 9.61
C ILE A 264 -2.84 -1.45 8.75
N VAL A 265 -3.25 -1.86 7.55
CA VAL A 265 -4.07 -1.03 6.68
C VAL A 265 -5.26 -1.80 6.12
N PHE A 266 -6.39 -1.13 6.07
CA PHE A 266 -7.62 -1.55 5.42
C PHE A 266 -8.03 -0.49 4.42
N ASN A 267 -8.15 -0.87 3.15
CA ASN A 267 -8.64 0.01 2.10
C ASN A 267 -9.94 -0.53 1.52
N ALA A 268 -10.92 0.35 1.47
CA ALA A 268 -12.19 0.05 0.81
C ALA A 268 -11.96 -0.17 -0.69
N MET A 269 -12.67 -1.13 -1.27
CA MET A 269 -12.81 -1.33 -2.71
C MET A 269 -14.20 -0.88 -3.18
N ASN A 270 -14.70 0.19 -2.57
CA ASN A 270 -15.99 0.79 -2.87
C ASN A 270 -15.81 1.95 -3.87
N TYR A 271 -16.22 1.74 -5.11
CA TYR A 271 -16.11 2.75 -6.18
C TYR A 271 -16.98 3.99 -5.94
N ASP A 272 -18.01 3.89 -5.13
CA ASP A 272 -18.89 5.01 -4.80
C ASP A 272 -18.28 5.91 -3.71
N ASP A 273 -17.57 5.29 -2.76
CA ASP A 273 -16.84 5.98 -1.69
C ASP A 273 -15.63 5.15 -1.25
N ILE A 274 -14.44 5.56 -1.68
CA ILE A 274 -13.17 4.89 -1.36
C ILE A 274 -12.78 4.95 0.11
N THR A 275 -13.52 5.68 0.92
CA THR A 275 -13.30 5.77 2.37
C THR A 275 -14.22 4.85 3.17
N ASP A 276 -15.35 4.42 2.62
CA ASP A 276 -16.30 3.52 3.28
C ASP A 276 -15.91 2.05 3.06
N LEU A 277 -15.50 1.37 4.12
CA LEU A 277 -15.15 -0.06 4.06
C LEU A 277 -16.32 -0.96 3.70
N CYS A 278 -17.55 -0.51 3.83
CA CYS A 278 -18.72 -1.38 3.72
C CYS A 278 -18.62 -2.63 4.62
N ALA A 279 -18.02 -2.46 5.78
CA ALA A 279 -17.76 -3.48 6.78
C ALA A 279 -17.52 -2.85 8.16
N GLU A 280 -17.41 -3.69 9.17
CA GLU A 280 -16.99 -3.31 10.52
C GLU A 280 -15.74 -4.09 10.91
N VAL A 281 -14.68 -3.39 11.28
CA VAL A 281 -13.46 -3.96 11.84
C VAL A 281 -13.40 -3.67 13.32
N GLU A 282 -13.42 -4.72 14.14
CA GLU A 282 -13.13 -4.64 15.57
C GLU A 282 -11.64 -4.92 15.76
N LEU A 283 -10.89 -3.91 16.18
CA LEU A 283 -9.46 -3.99 16.46
C LEU A 283 -9.20 -3.63 17.91
N TRP A 284 -8.52 -4.51 18.64
CA TRP A 284 -8.11 -4.24 20.02
C TRP A 284 -6.65 -3.81 20.08
N ILE A 285 -6.38 -2.70 20.76
CA ILE A 285 -5.03 -2.15 20.99
C ILE A 285 -4.89 -1.82 22.47
N GLY A 286 -3.90 -2.41 23.14
CA GLY A 286 -3.65 -2.19 24.56
C GLY A 286 -4.82 -2.54 25.49
N GLY A 287 -5.69 -3.45 25.06
CA GLY A 287 -6.91 -3.85 25.78
C GLY A 287 -8.11 -2.93 25.53
N GLU A 288 -7.99 -1.92 24.69
CA GLU A 288 -9.10 -1.04 24.28
C GLU A 288 -9.67 -1.52 22.93
N LYS A 289 -11.00 -1.56 22.85
CA LYS A 289 -11.72 -1.96 21.65
C LYS A 289 -12.02 -0.76 20.77
N HIS A 290 -11.65 -0.86 19.49
CA HIS A 290 -11.96 0.11 18.44
C HIS A 290 -12.84 -0.53 17.39
N ILE A 291 -13.92 0.16 17.00
CA ILE A 291 -14.83 -0.24 15.92
C ILE A 291 -14.66 0.74 14.77
N ILE A 292 -14.24 0.23 13.63
CA ILE A 292 -13.85 1.05 12.47
C ILE A 292 -14.61 0.57 11.24
N ASN A 293 -15.25 1.50 10.54
CA ASN A 293 -16.01 1.24 9.32
C ASN A 293 -15.50 2.04 8.10
N LYS A 294 -14.38 2.72 8.25
CA LYS A 294 -13.73 3.49 7.18
C LYS A 294 -12.40 2.87 6.78
N SER A 295 -11.92 3.15 5.58
CA SER A 295 -10.52 2.93 5.23
C SER A 295 -9.63 3.53 6.32
N PHE A 296 -8.69 2.76 6.84
CA PHE A 296 -7.84 3.20 7.93
C PHE A 296 -6.46 2.57 7.88
N GLY A 297 -5.53 3.27 8.49
CA GLY A 297 -4.26 2.71 8.88
C GLY A 297 -4.09 2.79 10.39
N ALA A 298 -3.48 1.78 10.96
CA ALA A 298 -3.11 1.74 12.37
C ALA A 298 -1.64 1.37 12.52
N TYR A 299 -0.99 1.97 13.51
CA TYR A 299 0.32 1.53 13.95
C TYR A 299 0.25 1.07 15.38
N ILE A 300 0.70 -0.13 15.65
CA ILE A 300 0.72 -0.68 17.00
C ILE A 300 2.18 -0.70 17.47
N PRO A 301 2.50 0.08 18.51
CA PRO A 301 3.88 0.20 19.01
C PRO A 301 4.43 -1.13 19.55
N PRO A 302 5.77 -1.26 19.64
CA PRO A 302 6.40 -2.39 20.31
C PRO A 302 5.87 -2.60 21.72
N ASN A 303 5.72 -3.86 22.13
CA ASN A 303 5.29 -4.29 23.46
C ASN A 303 3.86 -3.84 23.85
N VAL A 304 3.08 -3.34 22.93
CA VAL A 304 1.66 -3.09 23.11
C VAL A 304 0.86 -4.32 22.69
N LYS A 305 -0.06 -4.75 23.53
CA LYS A 305 -0.97 -5.86 23.23
C LYS A 305 -1.85 -5.47 22.04
N GLN A 306 -1.94 -6.34 21.05
CA GLN A 306 -2.77 -6.15 19.87
C GLN A 306 -3.65 -7.38 19.62
N GLY A 307 -4.83 -7.15 19.04
CA GLY A 307 -5.84 -8.19 18.86
C GLY A 307 -6.70 -8.41 20.10
N PRO A 308 -7.79 -9.16 19.96
CA PRO A 308 -8.23 -9.79 18.72
C PRO A 308 -8.56 -8.77 17.62
N MET A 309 -8.50 -9.23 16.37
CA MET A 309 -9.01 -8.47 15.22
C MET A 309 -10.08 -9.29 14.53
N ILE A 310 -11.28 -8.72 14.44
CA ILE A 310 -12.47 -9.40 13.91
C ILE A 310 -13.11 -8.51 12.86
N ILE A 311 -13.49 -9.09 11.73
CA ILE A 311 -14.21 -8.37 10.68
C ILE A 311 -15.63 -8.90 10.54
N ARG A 312 -16.60 -7.98 10.32
CA ARG A 312 -18.04 -8.29 10.22
C ARG A 312 -18.68 -7.54 9.07
N ASN A 313 -19.79 -8.09 8.60
CA ASN A 313 -20.69 -7.39 7.66
C ASN A 313 -20.03 -6.90 6.39
N VAL A 314 -19.06 -7.64 5.86
CA VAL A 314 -18.40 -7.28 4.61
C VAL A 314 -19.40 -7.37 3.48
N THR A 315 -19.73 -6.24 2.85
CA THR A 315 -20.68 -6.14 1.73
C THR A 315 -20.00 -5.76 0.42
N LYS A 316 -18.84 -5.17 0.46
CA LYS A 316 -17.93 -4.94 -0.68
C LYS A 316 -16.55 -5.45 -0.31
N GLN A 317 -15.77 -5.79 -1.32
CA GLN A 317 -14.41 -6.26 -1.14
C GLN A 317 -13.53 -5.23 -0.42
N ILE A 318 -12.56 -5.71 0.36
CA ILE A 318 -11.61 -4.89 1.11
C ILE A 318 -10.21 -5.42 0.87
N PHE A 319 -9.26 -4.51 0.66
CA PHE A 319 -7.85 -4.82 0.73
C PHE A 319 -7.35 -4.68 2.17
N TYR A 320 -6.63 -5.69 2.63
CA TYR A 320 -5.95 -5.72 3.91
C TYR A 320 -4.46 -5.96 3.70
N MET A 321 -3.64 -5.21 4.42
CA MET A 321 -2.20 -5.44 4.53
C MET A 321 -1.75 -5.22 5.96
N MET A 322 -0.93 -6.14 6.45
CA MET A 322 -0.13 -5.96 7.66
C MET A 322 1.35 -5.98 7.25
N SER A 323 2.12 -5.00 7.72
CA SER A 323 3.56 -4.94 7.51
C SER A 323 4.31 -4.77 8.83
N TYR A 324 5.48 -5.38 8.92
CA TYR A 324 6.29 -5.41 10.14
C TYR A 324 7.76 -5.67 9.83
N PRO A 325 8.69 -5.22 10.69
CA PRO A 325 10.11 -5.54 10.55
C PRO A 325 10.36 -7.04 10.67
N ILE A 326 11.29 -7.56 9.87
CA ILE A 326 11.76 -8.94 9.93
C ILE A 326 13.29 -8.98 9.90
N GLY A 327 13.89 -10.09 10.33
CA GLY A 327 15.33 -10.28 10.30
C GLY A 327 16.09 -9.12 10.95
N LYS A 328 17.03 -8.54 10.22
CA LYS A 328 17.81 -7.37 10.67
C LYS A 328 16.96 -6.12 10.92
N GLY A 329 15.81 -6.02 10.27
CA GLY A 329 14.85 -4.93 10.46
C GLY A 329 14.31 -4.88 11.88
N ILE A 330 14.15 -6.01 12.57
CA ILE A 330 13.65 -6.05 13.95
C ILE A 330 14.55 -5.23 14.88
N GLU A 331 15.87 -5.41 14.81
CA GLU A 331 16.81 -4.63 15.64
C GLU A 331 16.90 -3.17 15.20
N LYS A 332 16.93 -2.94 13.88
CA LYS A 332 17.07 -1.59 13.29
C LYS A 332 15.88 -0.69 13.59
N TYR A 333 14.65 -1.24 13.61
CA TYR A 333 13.40 -0.49 13.75
C TYR A 333 12.67 -0.77 15.07
N ARG A 334 13.36 -1.38 16.06
CA ARG A 334 12.77 -1.79 17.35
C ARG A 334 12.23 -0.64 18.17
N GLY A 335 12.77 0.52 18.04
CA GLY A 335 12.49 1.68 18.88
C GLY A 335 11.49 2.67 18.33
N GLY A 336 10.96 2.47 17.10
CA GLY A 336 10.33 3.62 16.40
C GLY A 336 11.19 4.83 16.74
N ARG A 337 11.68 5.64 16.02
CA ARG A 337 12.59 6.71 16.53
C ARG A 337 12.09 7.35 17.79
#